data_77bcb10646b756a5867ac196bfd65e94
#
_entry.id   77bcb10646b756a5867ac196bfd65e94
#
_cell.length_a   1.000
_cell.length_b   1.000
_cell.length_c   1.000
_cell.angle_alpha   90.00
_cell.angle_beta   90.00
_cell.angle_gamma   90.00
#
_symmetry.space_group_name_H-M   'P 1'
#
loop_
_entity.id
_entity.type
_entity.pdbx_description
1 polymer ?
#
loop_
_entity_poly.entity_id
_entity_poly.type
_entity_poly.pdbx_seq_one_letter_code
_entity_poly.pdbx_strand_id
1 'polypeptide(L)'
;MPNEAGEMGSALRMADEDSRELKRSQAVARIAGVNIPTKKRVEIALTYIHGIGTSSAKNICVKAGVPDERRVNDLSEEELTRLRDIIDADHLVEGDLRRQTSMNIKRYLDLGCLRGLRHRRNLPVRGQRTHTNARTRKGPAKAIAGKKK
;
A
#
# COMPACT_ATOMS: atom_id res chain seq x y z
N MET A 1 7.87 60.99 6.51
CA MET A 1 8.48 59.90 5.71
C MET A 1 7.95 58.59 6.29
N PRO A 2 6.99 57.92 5.65
CA PRO A 2 6.50 56.62 6.13
C PRO A 2 7.54 55.54 5.86
N ASN A 3 7.60 54.56 6.76
CA ASN A 3 8.65 53.55 6.93
C ASN A 3 8.43 52.37 5.97
N GLU A 4 8.96 52.45 4.75
CA GLU A 4 8.83 51.44 3.70
C GLU A 4 9.51 50.08 4.06
N ALA A 5 10.38 50.06 5.06
CA ALA A 5 11.06 48.82 5.51
C ALA A 5 10.13 47.85 6.27
N GLY A 6 9.02 48.33 6.84
CA GLY A 6 8.07 47.50 7.59
C GLY A 6 7.13 46.67 6.70
N GLU A 7 6.76 47.22 5.53
CA GLU A 7 5.78 46.60 4.63
C GLU A 7 6.43 45.48 3.78
N MET A 8 7.69 45.58 3.39
CA MET A 8 8.40 44.52 2.69
C MET A 8 8.61 43.28 3.56
N GLY A 9 8.80 43.46 4.88
CA GLY A 9 8.97 42.34 5.82
C GLY A 9 7.68 41.55 6.07
N SER A 10 6.51 42.21 5.98
CA SER A 10 5.21 41.54 6.14
C SER A 10 4.82 40.75 4.89
N ALA A 11 5.06 41.30 3.71
CA ALA A 11 4.78 40.64 2.43
C ALA A 11 5.63 39.36 2.22
N LEU A 12 6.92 39.42 2.61
CA LEU A 12 7.80 38.23 2.57
C LEU A 12 7.37 37.13 3.55
N ARG A 13 6.85 37.50 4.74
CA ARG A 13 6.34 36.51 5.71
C ARG A 13 5.04 35.87 5.24
N MET A 14 4.13 36.64 4.64
CA MET A 14 2.88 36.11 4.06
C MET A 14 3.15 35.17 2.88
N ALA A 15 4.10 35.51 2.01
CA ALA A 15 4.50 34.63 0.91
C ALA A 15 5.16 33.31 1.39
N ASP A 16 5.86 33.34 2.52
CA ASP A 16 6.45 32.15 3.13
C ASP A 16 5.40 31.29 3.88
N GLU A 17 4.40 31.92 4.47
CA GLU A 17 3.25 31.23 5.09
C GLU A 17 2.36 30.59 4.03
N ASP A 18 2.02 31.30 2.95
CA ASP A 18 1.31 30.73 1.80
C ASP A 18 2.06 29.57 1.17
N SER A 19 3.38 29.69 1.03
CA SER A 19 4.24 28.59 0.52
C SER A 19 4.30 27.40 1.47
N ARG A 20 4.17 27.62 2.77
CA ARG A 20 4.10 26.56 3.79
C ARG A 20 2.70 25.95 3.88
N GLU A 21 1.65 26.72 3.67
CA GLU A 21 0.28 26.23 3.57
C GLU A 21 0.05 25.45 2.27
N LEU A 22 0.58 25.91 1.12
CA LEU A 22 0.61 25.12 -0.11
C LEU A 22 1.40 23.82 0.03
N LYS A 23 2.48 23.80 0.79
CA LYS A 23 3.23 22.56 1.10
C LYS A 23 2.52 21.66 2.11
N ARG A 24 1.68 22.19 3.00
CA ARG A 24 0.82 21.42 3.90
C ARG A 24 -0.43 20.89 3.19
N SER A 25 -0.95 21.61 2.22
CA SER A 25 -2.07 21.21 1.37
C SER A 25 -1.66 20.29 0.19
N GLN A 26 -0.41 19.81 0.14
CA GLN A 26 -0.10 18.60 -0.63
C GLN A 26 -0.85 17.45 0.04
N ALA A 27 -2.14 17.43 -0.25
CA ALA A 27 -3.10 16.48 0.28
C ALA A 27 -2.51 15.09 0.08
N VAL A 28 -2.23 14.44 1.18
CA VAL A 28 -1.82 13.04 1.17
C VAL A 28 -2.95 12.30 0.48
N ALA A 29 -2.76 11.93 -0.79
CA ALA A 29 -3.78 11.23 -1.54
C ALA A 29 -4.06 9.91 -0.81
N ARG A 30 -5.25 9.81 -0.22
CA ARG A 30 -5.70 8.61 0.49
C ARG A 30 -6.70 7.86 -0.36
N ILE A 31 -6.38 6.60 -0.69
CA ILE A 31 -7.25 5.70 -1.46
C ILE A 31 -7.37 4.38 -0.70
N ALA A 32 -8.57 3.83 -0.59
CA ALA A 32 -8.87 2.60 0.15
C ALA A 32 -8.28 2.59 1.59
N GLY A 33 -8.25 3.76 2.25
CA GLY A 33 -7.67 3.90 3.58
C GLY A 33 -6.14 3.96 3.66
N VAL A 34 -5.43 3.85 2.53
CA VAL A 34 -3.96 3.88 2.45
C VAL A 34 -3.46 5.23 1.96
N ASN A 35 -2.43 5.75 2.62
CA ASN A 35 -1.74 6.95 2.17
C ASN A 35 -0.80 6.61 1.02
N ILE A 36 -1.07 7.17 -0.16
CA ILE A 36 -0.32 6.91 -1.38
C ILE A 36 0.85 7.90 -1.50
N PRO A 37 2.05 7.44 -1.88
CA PRO A 37 3.20 8.33 -2.06
C PRO A 37 3.01 9.27 -3.25
N THR A 38 2.87 10.54 -2.97
CA THR A 38 2.52 11.60 -3.93
C THR A 38 3.60 11.86 -5.00
N LYS A 39 4.87 11.62 -4.66
CA LYS A 39 6.00 11.84 -5.58
C LYS A 39 6.18 10.74 -6.64
N LYS A 40 5.45 9.63 -6.54
CA LYS A 40 5.57 8.50 -7.48
C LYS A 40 4.56 8.59 -8.62
N ARG A 41 4.83 7.86 -9.72
CA ARG A 41 3.88 7.67 -10.80
C ARG A 41 2.64 6.95 -10.28
N VAL A 42 1.48 7.27 -10.84
CA VAL A 42 0.18 6.71 -10.42
C VAL A 42 0.20 5.18 -10.43
N GLU A 43 0.71 4.57 -11.49
CA GLU A 43 0.85 3.12 -11.60
C GLU A 43 1.58 2.51 -10.40
N ILE A 44 2.74 3.08 -10.05
CA ILE A 44 3.56 2.58 -8.94
C ILE A 44 2.91 2.90 -7.59
N ALA A 45 2.30 4.07 -7.47
CA ALA A 45 1.65 4.50 -6.26
C ALA A 45 0.45 3.61 -5.88
N LEU A 46 -0.34 3.17 -6.85
CA LEU A 46 -1.45 2.25 -6.63
C LEU A 46 -1.01 0.87 -6.14
N THR A 47 0.19 0.41 -6.47
CA THR A 47 0.71 -0.88 -5.96
C THR A 47 1.01 -0.88 -4.45
N TYR A 48 0.96 0.26 -3.78
CA TYR A 48 1.06 0.32 -2.32
C TYR A 48 -0.22 -0.18 -1.62
N ILE A 49 -1.33 -0.27 -2.35
CA ILE A 49 -2.60 -0.81 -1.85
C ILE A 49 -2.53 -2.34 -1.92
N HIS A 50 -2.77 -3.00 -0.79
CA HIS A 50 -2.78 -4.47 -0.75
C HIS A 50 -3.93 -5.03 -1.60
N GLY A 51 -3.58 -5.80 -2.61
CA GLY A 51 -4.51 -6.38 -3.60
C GLY A 51 -4.36 -5.79 -5.00
N ILE A 52 -3.65 -4.67 -5.16
CA ILE A 52 -3.38 -4.07 -6.46
C ILE A 52 -1.92 -4.33 -6.84
N GLY A 53 -1.72 -5.09 -7.92
CA GLY A 53 -0.42 -5.27 -8.55
C GLY A 53 -0.22 -4.34 -9.74
N THR A 54 0.94 -4.42 -10.41
CA THR A 54 1.27 -3.56 -11.57
C THR A 54 0.25 -3.70 -12.70
N SER A 55 -0.18 -4.93 -13.02
CA SER A 55 -1.18 -5.17 -14.07
C SER A 55 -2.54 -4.57 -13.73
N SER A 56 -3.00 -4.74 -12.48
CA SER A 56 -4.25 -4.15 -12.00
C SER A 56 -4.17 -2.62 -11.98
N ALA A 57 -3.04 -2.06 -11.53
CA ALA A 57 -2.82 -0.62 -11.51
C ALA A 57 -2.93 -0.01 -12.91
N LYS A 58 -2.32 -0.62 -13.92
CA LYS A 58 -2.45 -0.17 -15.33
C LYS A 58 -3.90 -0.21 -15.80
N ASN A 59 -4.61 -1.29 -15.55
CA ASN A 59 -6.02 -1.42 -15.92
C ASN A 59 -6.90 -0.35 -15.25
N ILE A 60 -6.64 -0.04 -13.99
CA ILE A 60 -7.33 1.03 -13.25
C ILE A 60 -7.05 2.39 -13.90
N CYS A 61 -5.78 2.69 -14.22
CA CYS A 61 -5.40 3.94 -14.88
C CYS A 61 -6.10 4.09 -16.26
N VAL A 62 -6.15 3.02 -17.06
CA VAL A 62 -6.83 3.01 -18.35
C VAL A 62 -8.33 3.27 -18.18
N LYS A 63 -9.00 2.59 -17.25
CA LYS A 63 -10.43 2.80 -16.94
C LYS A 63 -10.74 4.21 -16.44
N ALA A 64 -9.87 4.79 -15.64
CA ALA A 64 -10.01 6.15 -15.12
C ALA A 64 -9.68 7.24 -16.15
N GLY A 65 -9.09 6.88 -17.28
CA GLY A 65 -8.61 7.82 -18.28
C GLY A 65 -7.40 8.66 -17.82
N VAL A 66 -6.61 8.13 -16.89
CA VAL A 66 -5.44 8.79 -16.33
C VAL A 66 -4.17 8.18 -16.93
N PRO A 67 -3.25 8.98 -17.51
CA PRO A 67 -1.96 8.48 -17.96
C PRO A 67 -1.17 7.86 -16.79
N ASP A 68 -0.69 6.64 -16.95
CA ASP A 68 0.03 5.87 -15.93
C ASP A 68 1.38 6.49 -15.52
N GLU A 69 1.98 7.28 -16.42
CA GLU A 69 3.25 7.99 -16.20
C GLU A 69 3.13 9.24 -15.31
N ARG A 70 1.94 9.83 -15.20
CA ARG A 70 1.72 11.03 -14.37
C ARG A 70 2.02 10.74 -12.91
N ARG A 71 2.49 11.77 -12.19
CA ARG A 71 2.70 11.68 -10.74
C ARG A 71 1.39 11.94 -10.00
N VAL A 72 1.28 11.36 -8.81
CA VAL A 72 0.08 11.53 -7.98
C VAL A 72 -0.15 12.99 -7.60
N ASN A 73 0.91 13.79 -7.43
CA ASN A 73 0.80 15.23 -7.16
C ASN A 73 0.13 16.03 -8.28
N ASP A 74 0.17 15.54 -9.51
CA ASP A 74 -0.31 16.25 -10.69
C ASP A 74 -1.76 15.86 -11.03
N LEU A 75 -2.38 15.02 -10.20
CA LEU A 75 -3.76 14.58 -10.37
C LEU A 75 -4.74 15.62 -9.81
N SER A 76 -5.85 15.81 -10.52
CA SER A 76 -6.98 16.58 -10.00
C SER A 76 -7.78 15.75 -8.99
N GLU A 77 -8.56 16.42 -8.13
CA GLU A 77 -9.43 15.72 -7.17
C GLU A 77 -10.51 14.88 -7.87
N GLU A 78 -10.96 15.32 -9.04
CA GLU A 78 -11.90 14.56 -9.88
C GLU A 78 -11.31 13.24 -10.39
N GLU A 79 -10.03 13.27 -10.82
CA GLU A 79 -9.31 12.07 -11.25
C GLU A 79 -9.08 11.10 -10.06
N LEU A 80 -8.74 11.64 -8.89
CA LEU A 80 -8.61 10.85 -7.66
C LEU A 80 -9.94 10.20 -7.26
N THR A 81 -11.06 10.90 -7.41
CA THR A 81 -12.40 10.37 -7.11
C THR A 81 -12.73 9.23 -8.08
N ARG A 82 -12.52 9.40 -9.39
CA ARG A 82 -12.71 8.33 -10.37
C ARG A 82 -11.86 7.09 -10.07
N LEU A 83 -10.62 7.28 -9.65
CA LEU A 83 -9.75 6.17 -9.25
C LEU A 83 -10.31 5.45 -8.00
N ARG A 84 -10.83 6.17 -7.00
CA ARG A 84 -11.47 5.59 -5.81
C ARG A 84 -12.70 4.77 -6.20
N ASP A 85 -13.59 5.34 -7.01
CA ASP A 85 -14.83 4.68 -7.43
C ASP A 85 -14.58 3.38 -8.19
N ILE A 86 -13.58 3.36 -9.08
CA ILE A 86 -13.21 2.16 -9.84
C ILE A 86 -12.61 1.09 -8.91
N ILE A 87 -11.78 1.49 -7.95
CA ILE A 87 -11.17 0.55 -7.00
C ILE A 87 -12.24 -0.06 -6.11
N ASP A 88 -13.16 0.75 -5.59
CA ASP A 88 -14.22 0.29 -4.69
C ASP A 88 -15.25 -0.60 -5.42
N ALA A 89 -15.50 -0.34 -6.72
CA ALA A 89 -16.43 -1.14 -7.52
C ALA A 89 -15.85 -2.48 -7.99
N ASP A 90 -14.60 -2.48 -8.47
CA ASP A 90 -14.03 -3.62 -9.21
C ASP A 90 -13.04 -4.46 -8.40
N HIS A 91 -12.50 -3.93 -7.31
CA HIS A 91 -11.38 -4.54 -6.60
C HIS A 91 -11.65 -4.73 -5.11
N LEU A 92 -11.45 -5.96 -4.66
CA LEU A 92 -11.40 -6.24 -3.22
C LEU A 92 -9.99 -5.96 -2.71
N VAL A 93 -9.85 -4.99 -1.82
CA VAL A 93 -8.53 -4.48 -1.39
C VAL A 93 -8.41 -4.41 0.14
N GLU A 94 -7.19 -4.23 0.59
CA GLU A 94 -6.79 -3.98 1.99
C GLU A 94 -7.52 -4.86 3.03
N GLY A 95 -8.36 -4.27 3.86
CA GLY A 95 -9.00 -4.94 4.99
C GLY A 95 -9.89 -6.10 4.59
N ASP A 96 -10.68 -5.92 3.55
CA ASP A 96 -11.63 -6.92 3.07
C ASP A 96 -10.91 -8.10 2.42
N LEU A 97 -9.86 -7.84 1.63
CA LEU A 97 -9.03 -8.90 1.06
C LEU A 97 -8.29 -9.69 2.15
N ARG A 98 -7.75 -9.00 3.16
CA ARG A 98 -7.09 -9.66 4.30
C ARG A 98 -8.07 -10.51 5.09
N ARG A 99 -9.29 -10.01 5.33
CA ARG A 99 -10.38 -10.74 5.99
C ARG A 99 -10.75 -11.98 5.19
N GLN A 100 -10.95 -11.85 3.88
CA GLN A 100 -11.29 -12.98 3.01
C GLN A 100 -10.19 -14.05 3.01
N THR A 101 -8.92 -13.63 2.92
CA THR A 101 -7.77 -14.55 2.98
C THR A 101 -7.72 -15.29 4.30
N SER A 102 -7.94 -14.58 5.42
CA SER A 102 -7.96 -15.19 6.76
C SER A 102 -9.13 -16.18 6.92
N MET A 103 -10.31 -15.83 6.42
CA MET A 103 -11.47 -16.74 6.42
C MET A 103 -11.22 -18.00 5.58
N ASN A 104 -10.59 -17.86 4.42
CA ASN A 104 -10.23 -19.00 3.57
C ASN A 104 -9.23 -19.93 4.27
N ILE A 105 -8.24 -19.39 4.97
CA ILE A 105 -7.29 -20.18 5.77
C ILE A 105 -8.03 -20.87 6.92
N LYS A 106 -8.90 -20.17 7.64
CA LYS A 106 -9.70 -20.73 8.73
C LYS A 106 -10.55 -21.89 8.23
N ARG A 107 -11.21 -21.73 7.08
CA ARG A 107 -11.97 -22.83 6.45
C ARG A 107 -11.14 -24.09 6.23
N TYR A 108 -9.89 -23.96 5.75
CA TYR A 108 -8.98 -25.12 5.60
C TYR A 108 -8.62 -25.75 6.93
N LEU A 109 -8.46 -24.95 7.99
CA LEU A 109 -8.20 -25.44 9.35
C LEU A 109 -9.38 -26.23 9.91
N ASP A 110 -10.60 -25.71 9.74
CA ASP A 110 -11.83 -26.32 10.23
C ASP A 110 -12.15 -27.63 9.50
N LEU A 111 -11.89 -27.68 8.19
CA LEU A 111 -12.02 -28.89 7.38
C LEU A 111 -10.97 -29.97 7.71
N GLY A 112 -9.94 -29.68 8.50
CA GLY A 112 -8.88 -30.63 8.85
C GLY A 112 -8.05 -31.16 7.65
N CYS A 113 -8.13 -30.53 6.48
CA CYS A 113 -7.45 -30.96 5.28
C CYS A 113 -5.92 -30.80 5.38
N LEU A 114 -5.18 -31.47 4.50
CA LEU A 114 -3.71 -31.41 4.49
C LEU A 114 -3.19 -29.95 4.46
N ARG A 115 -3.81 -29.09 3.66
CA ARG A 115 -3.44 -27.66 3.60
C ARG A 115 -3.66 -26.96 4.94
N GLY A 116 -4.76 -27.24 5.63
CA GLY A 116 -5.05 -26.72 6.96
C GLY A 116 -4.02 -27.16 8.00
N LEU A 117 -3.69 -28.47 8.02
CA LEU A 117 -2.65 -28.99 8.90
C LEU A 117 -1.27 -28.32 8.63
N ARG A 118 -0.96 -28.08 7.37
CA ARG A 118 0.27 -27.36 6.99
C ARG A 118 0.27 -25.90 7.48
N HIS A 119 -0.86 -25.20 7.37
CA HIS A 119 -1.03 -23.85 7.94
C HIS A 119 -0.86 -23.85 9.46
N ARG A 120 -1.48 -24.78 10.18
CA ARG A 120 -1.35 -24.90 11.65
C ARG A 120 0.10 -25.13 12.09
N ARG A 121 0.87 -25.88 11.32
CA ARG A 121 2.28 -26.21 11.64
C ARG A 121 3.28 -25.18 11.08
N ASN A 122 2.82 -24.07 10.50
CA ASN A 122 3.68 -23.07 9.83
C ASN A 122 4.63 -23.69 8.79
N LEU A 123 4.12 -24.65 8.00
CA LEU A 123 4.87 -25.29 6.93
C LEU A 123 4.41 -24.81 5.56
N PRO A 124 5.24 -24.91 4.51
CA PRO A 124 4.84 -24.65 3.14
C PRO A 124 3.62 -25.48 2.75
N VAL A 125 2.66 -24.86 2.06
CA VAL A 125 1.35 -25.45 1.75
C VAL A 125 1.26 -25.98 0.32
N ARG A 126 2.17 -25.54 -0.55
CA ARG A 126 2.17 -25.84 -1.99
C ARG A 126 3.13 -26.96 -2.41
N GLY A 127 3.41 -27.91 -1.54
CA GLY A 127 4.26 -29.07 -1.85
C GLY A 127 5.77 -28.81 -1.87
N GLN A 128 6.24 -27.63 -1.44
CA GLN A 128 7.66 -27.34 -1.38
C GLN A 128 8.39 -28.30 -0.44
N ARG A 129 9.64 -28.62 -0.79
CA ARG A 129 10.52 -29.45 0.03
C ARG A 129 10.78 -28.80 1.40
N THR A 130 10.70 -29.58 2.47
CA THR A 130 10.86 -29.09 3.85
C THR A 130 12.08 -29.64 4.57
N HIS A 131 12.77 -30.63 4.00
CA HIS A 131 13.93 -31.25 4.65
C HIS A 131 15.09 -30.28 4.83
N THR A 132 15.39 -29.45 3.83
CA THR A 132 16.52 -28.51 3.86
C THR A 132 16.12 -27.08 4.15
N ASN A 133 15.25 -26.50 3.33
CA ASN A 133 14.90 -25.07 3.28
C ASN A 133 13.54 -24.78 3.92
N ALA A 134 12.75 -23.93 3.33
CA ALA A 134 11.45 -23.43 3.81
C ALA A 134 11.54 -22.52 5.04
N ARG A 135 12.62 -21.76 5.17
CA ARG A 135 12.87 -20.90 6.33
C ARG A 135 11.88 -19.74 6.47
N THR A 136 11.39 -19.22 5.38
CA THR A 136 10.34 -18.17 5.38
C THR A 136 9.11 -18.57 6.21
N ARG A 137 8.70 -19.85 6.14
CA ARG A 137 7.56 -20.36 6.90
C ARG A 137 7.96 -20.92 8.26
N LYS A 138 9.07 -21.64 8.35
CA LYS A 138 9.56 -22.28 9.58
C LYS A 138 10.20 -21.31 10.56
N GLY A 139 10.63 -20.14 10.09
CA GLY A 139 11.44 -19.21 10.86
C GLY A 139 12.93 -19.57 10.92
N PRO A 140 13.73 -18.83 11.67
CA PRO A 140 15.17 -19.05 11.81
C PRO A 140 15.51 -20.49 12.25
N ALA A 141 16.69 -20.97 11.85
CA ALA A 141 17.16 -22.26 12.31
C ALA A 141 17.49 -22.18 13.82
N LYS A 142 16.88 -23.07 14.60
CA LYS A 142 17.23 -23.22 16.01
C LYS A 142 18.41 -24.19 16.12
N ALA A 143 19.48 -23.75 16.78
CA ALA A 143 20.60 -24.63 17.10
C ALA A 143 20.10 -25.73 18.05
N ILE A 144 20.40 -26.99 17.74
CA ILE A 144 20.21 -28.09 18.68
C ILE A 144 21.41 -28.06 19.62
N ALA A 145 21.18 -27.88 20.92
CA ALA A 145 22.25 -27.98 21.90
C ALA A 145 22.93 -29.33 21.75
N GLY A 146 24.20 -29.32 21.34
CA GLY A 146 24.98 -30.53 21.25
C GLY A 146 25.06 -31.20 22.64
N LYS A 147 24.85 -32.54 22.69
CA LYS A 147 25.19 -33.28 23.90
C LYS A 147 26.69 -33.01 24.22
N LYS A 148 26.97 -32.32 25.35
CA LYS A 148 28.31 -32.35 25.91
C LYS A 148 28.67 -33.84 26.13
N LYS A 149 29.68 -34.30 25.42
CA LYS A 149 30.35 -35.55 25.81
C LYS A 149 31.09 -35.31 27.12
#